data_10e991c4a32041dc9c06238ddf0d277d
#
_entry.id   10e991c4a32041dc9c06238ddf0d277d
#
_cell.length_a   1.000
_cell.length_b   1.000
_cell.length_c   1.000
_cell.angle_alpha   90.00
_cell.angle_beta   90.00
_cell.angle_gamma   90.00
#
_symmetry.space_group_name_H-M   'P 1'
#
loop_
_entity.id
_entity.type
_entity.pdbx_description
1 polymer ?
#
loop_
_entity_poly.entity_id
_entity_poly.type
_entity_poly.pdbx_seq_one_letter_code
_entity_poly.pdbx_strand_id
1 'polypeptide(L)'
;MSKEKILIVDDEEHIIELLKFNLEKSGYEVLVAMDGNNAISKAKSEIPKLILLDLMLPGMDGYDVCKEIRKDNLTAHIPIIMLTAKGEELDKIIGLELGADDYITKPFSVRELTARVKAVLRRVNTKPLDVRYSFSNITIDFEKHEVIKDLKKIDLTLKEFELLEILIKNKGKVLTREMLLDKIWGYEYIGETRTVDVHIRHLRQKIEDDDKNPKYIETIRGIGYRFNNEYRGD
;
A
#
# COMPACT_ATOMS: atom_id res chain seq x y z
N MET A 1 3.39 -23.21 -11.38
CA MET A 1 3.20 -21.76 -11.12
C MET A 1 4.50 -21.25 -10.51
N SER A 2 5.04 -20.12 -10.99
CA SER A 2 6.18 -19.46 -10.34
C SER A 2 5.76 -18.98 -8.95
N LYS A 3 6.64 -19.14 -7.97
CA LYS A 3 6.39 -18.61 -6.62
C LYS A 3 6.36 -17.08 -6.66
N GLU A 4 5.53 -16.46 -5.82
CA GLU A 4 5.52 -15.01 -5.65
C GLU A 4 6.79 -14.57 -4.93
N LYS A 5 7.47 -13.55 -5.49
CA LYS A 5 8.73 -13.02 -4.95
C LYS A 5 8.45 -11.96 -3.88
N ILE A 6 9.13 -12.07 -2.75
CA ILE A 6 9.13 -11.07 -1.67
C ILE A 6 10.56 -10.58 -1.48
N LEU A 7 10.78 -9.27 -1.51
CA LEU A 7 12.07 -8.68 -1.22
C LEU A 7 12.13 -8.29 0.26
N ILE A 8 13.10 -8.84 0.99
CA ILE A 8 13.47 -8.43 2.35
C ILE A 8 14.63 -7.45 2.24
N VAL A 9 14.50 -6.30 2.88
CA VAL A 9 15.53 -5.26 2.97
C VAL A 9 15.80 -5.00 4.44
N ASP A 10 16.89 -5.52 4.94
CA ASP A 10 17.32 -5.40 6.36
C ASP A 10 18.83 -5.67 6.39
N ASP A 11 19.61 -5.03 7.26
CA ASP A 11 21.06 -5.26 7.41
C ASP A 11 21.36 -6.28 8.52
N GLU A 12 20.37 -6.64 9.33
CA GLU A 12 20.48 -7.62 10.41
C GLU A 12 20.31 -9.06 9.90
N GLU A 13 21.40 -9.82 9.74
CA GLU A 13 21.36 -11.20 9.23
C GLU A 13 20.36 -12.10 9.95
N HIS A 14 20.26 -11.98 11.28
CA HIS A 14 19.34 -12.81 12.07
C HIS A 14 17.85 -12.52 11.77
N ILE A 15 17.51 -11.27 11.46
CA ILE A 15 16.15 -10.89 11.01
C ILE A 15 15.89 -11.45 9.62
N ILE A 16 16.86 -11.30 8.72
CA ILE A 16 16.76 -11.83 7.35
C ILE A 16 16.53 -13.36 7.38
N GLU A 17 17.34 -14.11 8.14
CA GLU A 17 17.20 -15.55 8.25
C GLU A 17 15.82 -15.97 8.81
N LEU A 18 15.38 -15.28 9.89
CA LEU A 18 14.08 -15.52 10.51
C LEU A 18 12.94 -15.29 9.49
N LEU A 19 12.95 -14.17 8.79
CA LEU A 19 11.93 -13.82 7.82
C LEU A 19 11.96 -14.75 6.62
N LYS A 20 13.14 -14.99 6.06
CA LYS A 20 13.35 -15.87 4.92
C LYS A 20 12.81 -17.29 5.19
N PHE A 21 13.22 -17.90 6.31
CA PHE A 21 12.75 -19.24 6.68
C PHE A 21 11.21 -19.32 6.73
N ASN A 22 10.54 -18.35 7.35
CA ASN A 22 9.09 -18.38 7.53
C ASN A 22 8.32 -18.06 6.24
N LEU A 23 8.83 -17.17 5.40
CA LEU A 23 8.22 -16.83 4.12
C LEU A 23 8.40 -17.95 3.10
N GLU A 24 9.58 -18.57 3.03
CA GLU A 24 9.82 -19.76 2.18
C GLU A 24 8.95 -20.94 2.59
N LYS A 25 8.80 -21.19 3.91
CA LYS A 25 7.87 -22.17 4.44
C LYS A 25 6.42 -21.88 4.08
N SER A 26 6.08 -20.60 3.90
CA SER A 26 4.74 -20.16 3.45
C SER A 26 4.56 -20.23 1.92
N GLY A 27 5.59 -20.67 1.17
CA GLY A 27 5.52 -20.90 -0.27
C GLY A 27 6.02 -19.77 -1.15
N TYR A 28 6.57 -18.69 -0.57
CA TYR A 28 7.13 -17.56 -1.31
C TYR A 28 8.57 -17.83 -1.78
N GLU A 29 9.02 -17.09 -2.78
CA GLU A 29 10.42 -16.94 -3.15
C GLU A 29 10.96 -15.68 -2.49
N VAL A 30 12.08 -15.76 -1.78
CA VAL A 30 12.62 -14.65 -1.01
C VAL A 30 13.88 -14.09 -1.67
N LEU A 31 13.85 -12.80 -1.94
CA LEU A 31 14.99 -11.98 -2.35
C LEU A 31 15.48 -11.20 -1.14
N VAL A 32 16.78 -10.95 -1.03
CA VAL A 32 17.37 -10.23 0.10
C VAL A 32 18.22 -9.07 -0.42
N ALA A 33 18.13 -7.92 0.22
CA ALA A 33 19.02 -6.78 0.08
C ALA A 33 19.45 -6.31 1.48
N MET A 34 20.71 -5.97 1.66
CA MET A 34 21.27 -5.54 2.94
C MET A 34 21.54 -4.02 2.99
N ASP A 35 21.24 -3.30 1.91
CA ASP A 35 21.37 -1.86 1.80
C ASP A 35 20.35 -1.28 0.82
N GLY A 36 20.15 0.05 0.89
CA GLY A 36 19.14 0.74 0.09
C GLY A 36 19.38 0.70 -1.41
N ASN A 37 20.64 0.81 -1.87
CA ASN A 37 20.97 0.79 -3.31
C ASN A 37 20.68 -0.59 -3.92
N ASN A 38 21.04 -1.64 -3.21
CA ASN A 38 20.76 -3.02 -3.62
C ASN A 38 19.25 -3.28 -3.63
N ALA A 39 18.52 -2.73 -2.64
CA ALA A 39 17.07 -2.82 -2.58
C ALA A 39 16.40 -2.21 -3.81
N ILE A 40 16.76 -0.99 -4.20
CA ILE A 40 16.22 -0.29 -5.37
C ILE A 40 16.56 -1.06 -6.65
N SER A 41 17.82 -1.52 -6.79
CA SER A 41 18.25 -2.31 -7.96
C SER A 41 17.43 -3.59 -8.10
N LYS A 42 17.26 -4.36 -7.02
CA LYS A 42 16.48 -5.60 -7.02
C LYS A 42 14.98 -5.35 -7.23
N ALA A 43 14.42 -4.28 -6.66
CA ALA A 43 13.04 -3.92 -6.91
C ALA A 43 12.77 -3.69 -8.40
N LYS A 44 13.69 -3.03 -9.11
CA LYS A 44 13.58 -2.76 -10.57
C LYS A 44 13.82 -4.00 -11.44
N SER A 45 14.79 -4.82 -11.10
CA SER A 45 15.14 -5.99 -11.93
C SER A 45 14.22 -7.19 -11.72
N GLU A 46 13.74 -7.39 -10.50
CA GLU A 46 13.01 -8.59 -10.11
C GLU A 46 11.48 -8.38 -9.98
N ILE A 47 11.06 -7.10 -9.87
CA ILE A 47 9.65 -6.68 -9.69
C ILE A 47 8.93 -7.57 -8.65
N PRO A 48 9.37 -7.55 -7.37
CA PRO A 48 8.77 -8.38 -6.34
C PRO A 48 7.30 -8.01 -6.10
N LYS A 49 6.51 -8.96 -5.59
CA LYS A 49 5.10 -8.74 -5.25
C LYS A 49 4.90 -7.98 -3.93
N LEU A 50 5.95 -7.90 -3.12
CA LEU A 50 5.96 -7.19 -1.85
C LEU A 50 7.41 -6.88 -1.45
N ILE A 51 7.60 -5.75 -0.78
CA ILE A 51 8.87 -5.37 -0.14
C ILE A 51 8.64 -5.26 1.37
N LEU A 52 9.45 -5.96 2.17
CA LEU A 52 9.61 -5.73 3.60
C LEU A 52 10.85 -4.85 3.75
N LEU A 53 10.70 -3.66 4.30
CA LEU A 53 11.74 -2.63 4.29
C LEU A 53 12.05 -2.15 5.69
N ASP A 54 13.25 -2.41 6.17
CA ASP A 54 13.74 -1.78 7.41
C ASP A 54 14.00 -0.30 7.18
N LEU A 55 13.72 0.49 8.20
CA LEU A 55 14.02 1.92 8.19
C LEU A 55 15.49 2.21 8.48
N MET A 56 16.11 1.41 9.35
CA MET A 56 17.47 1.61 9.84
C MET A 56 18.49 0.87 8.96
N LEU A 57 18.70 1.36 7.73
CA LEU A 57 19.66 0.76 6.80
C LEU A 57 20.99 1.57 6.75
N PRO A 58 22.11 0.92 6.52
CA PRO A 58 23.39 1.62 6.36
C PRO A 58 23.41 2.45 5.07
N GLY A 59 23.87 3.69 5.17
CA GLY A 59 24.10 4.60 4.04
C GLY A 59 22.86 5.33 3.55
N MET A 60 21.83 4.62 3.10
CA MET A 60 20.55 5.19 2.65
C MET A 60 19.43 4.65 3.56
N ASP A 61 18.72 5.53 4.25
CA ASP A 61 17.63 5.11 5.14
C ASP A 61 16.42 4.54 4.36
N GLY A 62 15.59 3.76 5.07
CA GLY A 62 14.41 3.12 4.46
C GLY A 62 13.38 4.12 3.93
N TYR A 63 13.31 5.34 4.46
CA TYR A 63 12.42 6.38 3.94
C TYR A 63 12.86 6.84 2.55
N ASP A 64 14.15 7.02 2.33
CA ASP A 64 14.68 7.42 1.03
C ASP A 64 14.57 6.27 0.01
N VAL A 65 14.78 5.02 0.44
CA VAL A 65 14.50 3.84 -0.38
C VAL A 65 13.04 3.82 -0.83
N CYS A 66 12.10 4.04 0.09
CA CYS A 66 10.67 4.09 -0.22
C CYS A 66 10.35 5.18 -1.25
N LYS A 67 10.87 6.40 -1.05
CA LYS A 67 10.70 7.51 -2.01
C LYS A 67 11.20 7.15 -3.40
N GLU A 68 12.40 6.56 -3.51
CA GLU A 68 12.98 6.19 -4.80
C GLU A 68 12.17 5.09 -5.50
N ILE A 69 11.64 4.09 -4.76
CA ILE A 69 10.75 3.07 -5.29
C ILE A 69 9.43 3.70 -5.78
N ARG A 70 8.89 4.71 -5.07
CA ARG A 70 7.64 5.38 -5.43
C ARG A 70 7.77 6.34 -6.62
N LYS A 71 8.96 6.87 -6.89
CA LYS A 71 9.22 7.74 -8.05
C LYS A 71 9.29 7.00 -9.38
N ASP A 72 9.56 5.73 -9.38
CA ASP A 72 9.77 4.94 -10.60
C ASP A 72 8.48 4.19 -10.97
N ASN A 73 7.96 4.44 -12.16
CA ASN A 73 6.70 3.87 -12.65
C ASN A 73 6.70 2.33 -12.68
N LEU A 74 7.86 1.68 -12.78
CA LEU A 74 7.97 0.22 -12.77
C LEU A 74 7.78 -0.35 -11.36
N THR A 75 8.11 0.42 -10.32
CA THR A 75 8.13 -0.06 -8.94
C THR A 75 7.11 0.64 -8.03
N ALA A 76 6.54 1.77 -8.46
CA ALA A 76 5.63 2.58 -7.64
C ALA A 76 4.41 1.82 -7.11
N HIS A 77 3.95 0.79 -7.84
CA HIS A 77 2.81 -0.03 -7.48
C HIS A 77 3.14 -1.19 -6.51
N ILE A 78 4.43 -1.48 -6.28
CA ILE A 78 4.85 -2.59 -5.43
C ILE A 78 4.50 -2.26 -3.97
N PRO A 79 3.74 -3.11 -3.27
CA PRO A 79 3.43 -2.87 -1.86
C PRO A 79 4.69 -2.85 -0.99
N ILE A 80 4.75 -1.91 -0.05
CA ILE A 80 5.84 -1.79 0.92
C ILE A 80 5.28 -1.88 2.34
N ILE A 81 5.78 -2.83 3.12
CA ILE A 81 5.57 -2.90 4.57
C ILE A 81 6.86 -2.44 5.23
N MET A 82 6.81 -1.35 5.98
CA MET A 82 7.97 -0.86 6.74
C MET A 82 8.15 -1.62 8.04
N LEU A 83 9.39 -1.98 8.35
CA LEU A 83 9.80 -2.53 9.64
C LEU A 83 10.43 -1.40 10.44
N THR A 84 9.85 -1.03 11.59
CA THR A 84 10.28 0.13 12.37
C THR A 84 10.73 -0.28 13.76
N ALA A 85 11.70 0.40 14.36
CA ALA A 85 11.98 0.27 15.77
C ALA A 85 10.79 0.80 16.60
N LYS A 86 10.58 0.27 17.80
CA LYS A 86 9.54 0.73 18.72
C LYS A 86 9.91 2.15 19.20
N GLY A 87 9.30 3.16 18.64
CA GLY A 87 9.62 4.52 19.02
C GLY A 87 8.44 5.46 18.83
N GLU A 88 8.33 6.19 17.79
CA GLU A 88 7.42 7.32 17.77
C GLU A 88 6.24 7.10 16.79
N GLU A 89 5.05 7.52 17.23
CA GLU A 89 3.87 7.65 16.37
C GLU A 89 4.20 8.46 15.10
N LEU A 90 5.15 9.38 15.21
CA LEU A 90 5.71 10.16 14.13
C LEU A 90 6.35 9.31 13.03
N ASP A 91 7.14 8.29 13.38
CA ASP A 91 7.80 7.42 12.38
C ASP A 91 6.80 6.67 11.51
N LYS A 92 5.70 6.23 12.12
CA LYS A 92 4.61 5.55 11.43
C LYS A 92 3.90 6.48 10.44
N ILE A 93 3.60 7.70 10.88
CA ILE A 93 2.93 8.72 10.05
C ILE A 93 3.85 9.11 8.89
N ILE A 94 5.13 9.37 9.15
CA ILE A 94 6.12 9.72 8.13
C ILE A 94 6.23 8.61 7.09
N GLY A 95 6.35 7.33 7.52
CA GLY A 95 6.44 6.20 6.60
C GLY A 95 5.23 6.08 5.68
N LEU A 96 4.02 6.24 6.22
CA LEU A 96 2.79 6.23 5.43
C LEU A 96 2.68 7.46 4.52
N GLU A 97 3.08 8.64 4.99
CA GLU A 97 3.13 9.87 4.18
C GLU A 97 4.11 9.75 3.01
N LEU A 98 5.16 8.95 3.14
CA LEU A 98 6.11 8.66 2.07
C LEU A 98 5.63 7.56 1.11
N GLY A 99 4.44 7.01 1.33
CA GLY A 99 3.81 6.05 0.43
C GLY A 99 4.01 4.58 0.81
N ALA A 100 4.41 4.26 2.04
CA ALA A 100 4.34 2.88 2.54
C ALA A 100 2.87 2.44 2.65
N ASP A 101 2.60 1.16 2.42
CA ASP A 101 1.25 0.61 2.47
C ASP A 101 0.89 0.14 3.89
N ASP A 102 1.88 -0.24 4.69
CA ASP A 102 1.73 -0.69 6.06
C ASP A 102 3.06 -0.56 6.82
N TYR A 103 3.01 -0.72 8.15
CA TYR A 103 4.19 -0.76 9.00
C TYR A 103 4.05 -1.82 10.09
N ILE A 104 5.19 -2.35 10.55
CA ILE A 104 5.28 -3.31 11.65
C ILE A 104 6.40 -2.84 12.59
N THR A 105 6.11 -2.74 13.89
CA THR A 105 7.11 -2.31 14.88
C THR A 105 7.94 -3.49 15.37
N LYS A 106 9.26 -3.34 15.38
CA LYS A 106 10.20 -4.26 16.03
C LYS A 106 10.16 -4.07 17.57
N PRO A 107 10.13 -5.12 18.41
CA PRO A 107 10.07 -6.52 18.02
C PRO A 107 8.65 -6.95 17.58
N PHE A 108 8.57 -7.70 16.50
CA PHE A 108 7.31 -8.22 15.97
C PHE A 108 7.22 -9.74 16.10
N SER A 109 6.00 -10.25 16.11
CA SER A 109 5.79 -11.69 15.98
C SER A 109 5.82 -12.11 14.50
N VAL A 110 6.49 -13.23 14.20
CA VAL A 110 6.47 -13.82 12.85
C VAL A 110 5.05 -14.10 12.39
N ARG A 111 4.16 -14.41 13.31
CA ARG A 111 2.75 -14.65 13.05
C ARG A 111 2.04 -13.42 12.53
N GLU A 112 2.27 -12.28 13.17
CA GLU A 112 1.74 -10.98 12.76
C GLU A 112 2.26 -10.61 11.37
N LEU A 113 3.59 -10.64 11.17
CA LEU A 113 4.20 -10.32 9.89
C LEU A 113 3.65 -11.20 8.76
N THR A 114 3.58 -12.52 8.97
CA THR A 114 3.07 -13.45 7.95
C THR A 114 1.58 -13.18 7.65
N ALA A 115 0.78 -12.81 8.65
CA ALA A 115 -0.62 -12.46 8.46
C ALA A 115 -0.75 -11.19 7.58
N ARG A 116 0.06 -10.17 7.85
CA ARG A 116 0.08 -8.92 7.05
C ARG A 116 0.54 -9.16 5.62
N VAL A 117 1.63 -9.90 5.43
CA VAL A 117 2.11 -10.31 4.10
C VAL A 117 1.01 -11.01 3.31
N LYS A 118 0.34 -12.01 3.91
CA LYS A 118 -0.79 -12.71 3.27
C LYS A 118 -1.96 -11.78 2.97
N ALA A 119 -2.28 -10.85 3.86
CA ALA A 119 -3.37 -9.90 3.67
C ALA A 119 -3.09 -8.98 2.48
N VAL A 120 -1.88 -8.47 2.34
CA VAL A 120 -1.44 -7.63 1.21
C VAL A 120 -1.49 -8.43 -0.10
N LEU A 121 -0.88 -9.62 -0.16
CA LEU A 121 -0.78 -10.43 -1.38
C LEU A 121 -2.11 -11.05 -1.84
N ARG A 122 -3.03 -11.39 -0.91
CA ARG A 122 -4.36 -11.93 -1.25
C ARG A 122 -5.17 -10.99 -2.12
N ARG A 123 -5.02 -9.70 -1.94
CA ARG A 123 -5.81 -8.64 -2.60
C ARG A 123 -5.41 -8.43 -4.04
N VAL A 124 -4.15 -8.69 -4.38
CA VAL A 124 -3.67 -8.67 -5.77
C VAL A 124 -4.37 -9.74 -6.64
N ASN A 125 -4.99 -10.76 -6.01
CA ASN A 125 -5.55 -11.94 -6.68
C ASN A 125 -7.09 -12.04 -6.69
N THR A 126 -7.84 -11.04 -6.23
CA THR A 126 -9.32 -11.07 -6.26
C THR A 126 -9.88 -10.64 -7.61
N LYS A 127 -10.73 -11.49 -8.22
CA LYS A 127 -11.43 -11.21 -9.49
C LYS A 127 -12.38 -10.01 -9.36
N PRO A 128 -12.41 -9.09 -10.34
CA PRO A 128 -13.24 -7.89 -10.33
C PRO A 128 -14.69 -8.14 -10.71
N LEU A 129 -15.59 -7.33 -10.15
CA LEU A 129 -16.89 -6.99 -10.71
C LEU A 129 -16.67 -5.79 -11.64
N ASP A 130 -17.35 -5.76 -12.77
CA ASP A 130 -17.21 -4.77 -13.85
C ASP A 130 -15.79 -4.25 -14.11
N VAL A 131 -15.23 -4.70 -15.22
CA VAL A 131 -13.81 -4.52 -15.58
C VAL A 131 -13.39 -3.05 -15.60
N ARG A 132 -14.32 -2.12 -15.88
CA ARG A 132 -14.02 -0.69 -15.99
C ARG A 132 -15.09 0.18 -15.34
N TYR A 133 -14.67 1.27 -14.75
CA TYR A 133 -15.54 2.31 -14.21
C TYR A 133 -15.01 3.68 -14.60
N SER A 134 -15.89 4.53 -15.11
CA SER A 134 -15.52 5.90 -15.50
C SER A 134 -16.40 6.91 -14.76
N PHE A 135 -15.80 8.01 -14.36
CA PHE A 135 -16.49 9.17 -13.79
C PHE A 135 -15.70 10.44 -14.08
N SER A 136 -16.39 11.51 -14.45
CA SER A 136 -15.74 12.75 -14.89
C SER A 136 -14.67 12.48 -15.96
N ASN A 137 -13.43 12.86 -15.73
CA ASN A 137 -12.27 12.66 -16.58
C ASN A 137 -11.39 11.47 -16.15
N ILE A 138 -11.92 10.60 -15.27
CA ILE A 138 -11.18 9.47 -14.68
C ILE A 138 -11.78 8.15 -15.18
N THR A 139 -10.92 7.26 -15.65
CA THR A 139 -11.25 5.87 -16.00
C THR A 139 -10.40 4.92 -15.17
N ILE A 140 -11.03 3.93 -14.58
CA ILE A 140 -10.38 2.91 -13.75
C ILE A 140 -10.61 1.56 -14.42
N ASP A 141 -9.53 0.82 -14.63
CA ASP A 141 -9.54 -0.57 -15.02
C ASP A 141 -9.18 -1.43 -13.81
N PHE A 142 -10.18 -2.06 -13.20
CA PHE A 142 -9.98 -2.84 -11.98
C PHE A 142 -9.20 -4.14 -12.22
N GLU A 143 -9.25 -4.68 -13.44
CA GLU A 143 -8.51 -5.90 -13.78
C GLU A 143 -7.02 -5.61 -13.95
N LYS A 144 -6.70 -4.48 -14.59
CA LYS A 144 -5.32 -4.07 -14.80
C LYS A 144 -4.72 -3.28 -13.65
N HIS A 145 -5.51 -2.92 -12.63
CA HIS A 145 -5.13 -1.98 -11.57
C HIS A 145 -4.60 -0.66 -12.13
N GLU A 146 -5.29 -0.13 -13.15
CA GLU A 146 -4.89 1.12 -13.81
C GLU A 146 -5.92 2.22 -13.58
N VAL A 147 -5.43 3.44 -13.34
CA VAL A 147 -6.23 4.65 -13.28
C VAL A 147 -5.71 5.65 -14.31
N ILE A 148 -6.61 6.18 -15.11
CA ILE A 148 -6.31 7.19 -16.12
C ILE A 148 -7.13 8.44 -15.81
N LYS A 149 -6.48 9.60 -15.67
CA LYS A 149 -7.10 10.93 -15.54
C LYS A 149 -6.61 11.81 -16.67
N ASP A 150 -7.51 12.49 -17.37
CA ASP A 150 -7.16 13.35 -18.52
C ASP A 150 -6.27 12.64 -19.57
N LEU A 151 -6.58 11.39 -19.88
CA LEU A 151 -5.80 10.52 -20.80
C LEU A 151 -4.37 10.21 -20.32
N LYS A 152 -4.02 10.54 -19.08
CA LYS A 152 -2.71 10.21 -18.48
C LYS A 152 -2.88 9.16 -17.40
N LYS A 153 -1.98 8.18 -17.38
CA LYS A 153 -1.93 7.18 -16.31
C LYS A 153 -1.52 7.84 -15.00
N ILE A 154 -2.24 7.50 -13.93
CA ILE A 154 -1.92 7.90 -12.56
C ILE A 154 -1.41 6.67 -11.81
N ASP A 155 -0.25 6.82 -11.19
CA ASP A 155 0.33 5.76 -10.38
C ASP A 155 -0.22 5.83 -8.94
N LEU A 156 -1.10 4.90 -8.63
CA LEU A 156 -1.60 4.67 -7.28
C LEU A 156 -0.78 3.57 -6.61
N THR A 157 -0.54 3.71 -5.29
CA THR A 157 -0.08 2.58 -4.48
C THR A 157 -1.20 1.55 -4.37
N LEU A 158 -0.86 0.34 -3.94
CA LEU A 158 -1.87 -0.72 -3.75
C LEU A 158 -3.00 -0.25 -2.82
N LYS A 159 -2.65 0.40 -1.70
CA LYS A 159 -3.65 0.86 -0.71
C LYS A 159 -4.52 2.01 -1.21
N GLU A 160 -3.95 2.91 -1.98
CA GLU A 160 -4.72 3.97 -2.63
C GLU A 160 -5.72 3.40 -3.64
N PHE A 161 -5.29 2.41 -4.43
CA PHE A 161 -6.17 1.74 -5.37
C PHE A 161 -7.29 0.96 -4.68
N GLU A 162 -6.98 0.19 -3.62
CA GLU A 162 -7.96 -0.55 -2.82
C GLU A 162 -8.98 0.39 -2.16
N LEU A 163 -8.53 1.55 -1.65
CA LEU A 163 -9.43 2.58 -1.10
C LEU A 163 -10.37 3.14 -2.16
N LEU A 164 -9.84 3.48 -3.32
CA LEU A 164 -10.65 3.97 -4.44
C LEU A 164 -11.69 2.94 -4.87
N GLU A 165 -11.28 1.70 -5.04
CA GLU A 165 -12.15 0.58 -5.44
C GLU A 165 -13.29 0.37 -4.41
N ILE A 166 -12.97 0.29 -3.12
CA ILE A 166 -13.99 0.03 -2.10
C ILE A 166 -14.96 1.20 -1.95
N LEU A 167 -14.47 2.44 -2.08
CA LEU A 167 -15.31 3.64 -2.04
C LEU A 167 -16.27 3.68 -3.24
N ILE A 168 -15.80 3.37 -4.45
CA ILE A 168 -16.62 3.32 -5.66
C ILE A 168 -17.66 2.19 -5.56
N LYS A 169 -17.27 0.98 -5.13
CA LYS A 169 -18.19 -0.14 -4.93
C LYS A 169 -19.30 0.16 -3.90
N ASN A 170 -19.07 1.10 -3.02
CA ASN A 170 -20.02 1.55 -1.99
C ASN A 170 -20.45 3.02 -2.19
N LYS A 171 -20.44 3.52 -3.42
CA LYS A 171 -20.79 4.91 -3.73
C LYS A 171 -22.09 5.35 -3.06
N GLY A 172 -22.10 6.57 -2.55
CA GLY A 172 -23.21 7.15 -1.82
C GLY A 172 -23.36 6.69 -0.36
N LYS A 173 -22.65 5.60 0.03
CA LYS A 173 -22.65 5.09 1.42
C LYS A 173 -21.45 5.63 2.18
N VAL A 174 -21.67 5.98 3.45
CA VAL A 174 -20.59 6.37 4.35
C VAL A 174 -19.90 5.10 4.85
N LEU A 175 -18.59 5.00 4.65
CA LEU A 175 -17.74 3.96 5.23
C LEU A 175 -16.98 4.57 6.41
N THR A 176 -17.07 3.95 7.58
CA THR A 176 -16.31 4.43 8.75
C THR A 176 -14.82 4.15 8.58
N ARG A 177 -13.98 4.85 9.34
CA ARG A 177 -12.53 4.61 9.33
C ARG A 177 -12.19 3.19 9.72
N GLU A 178 -12.87 2.67 10.73
CA GLU A 178 -12.71 1.29 11.20
C GLU A 178 -13.10 0.30 10.10
N MET A 179 -14.25 0.50 9.43
CA MET A 179 -14.66 -0.36 8.32
C MET A 179 -13.67 -0.35 7.17
N LEU A 180 -13.10 0.82 6.83
CA LEU A 180 -12.07 0.93 5.80
C LEU A 180 -10.78 0.25 6.24
N LEU A 181 -10.38 0.45 7.51
CA LEU A 181 -9.21 -0.20 8.08
C LEU A 181 -9.34 -1.72 8.03
N ASP A 182 -10.43 -2.27 8.55
CA ASP A 182 -10.70 -3.72 8.56
C ASP A 182 -10.73 -4.31 7.14
N LYS A 183 -11.38 -3.61 6.22
CA LYS A 183 -11.53 -4.11 4.85
C LYS A 183 -10.23 -4.05 4.05
N ILE A 184 -9.36 -3.09 4.31
CA ILE A 184 -8.14 -2.83 3.52
C ILE A 184 -6.87 -3.33 4.21
N TRP A 185 -6.82 -3.35 5.53
CA TRP A 185 -5.67 -3.86 6.30
C TRP A 185 -5.96 -5.19 6.99
N GLY A 186 -7.24 -5.52 7.21
CA GLY A 186 -7.70 -6.78 7.81
C GLY A 186 -8.08 -6.62 9.28
N TYR A 187 -8.95 -7.53 9.76
CA TYR A 187 -9.50 -7.49 11.12
C TYR A 187 -8.44 -7.61 12.24
N GLU A 188 -7.32 -8.28 11.97
CA GLU A 188 -6.22 -8.43 12.94
C GLU A 188 -5.24 -7.23 12.91
N TYR A 189 -5.55 -6.18 12.17
CA TYR A 189 -4.69 -5.00 12.08
C TYR A 189 -4.72 -4.21 13.38
N ILE A 190 -3.59 -4.15 14.09
CA ILE A 190 -3.41 -3.43 15.37
C ILE A 190 -3.04 -1.94 15.15
N GLY A 191 -3.14 -1.44 13.93
CA GLY A 191 -2.83 -0.05 13.59
C GLY A 191 -3.97 0.92 13.87
N GLU A 192 -3.66 2.21 13.83
CA GLU A 192 -4.62 3.27 14.08
C GLU A 192 -5.45 3.61 12.84
N THR A 193 -6.68 4.08 13.05
CA THR A 193 -7.57 4.55 11.97
C THR A 193 -6.99 5.73 11.19
N ARG A 194 -6.00 6.42 11.76
CA ARG A 194 -5.25 7.51 11.11
C ARG A 194 -4.51 7.07 9.85
N THR A 195 -4.14 5.78 9.76
CA THR A 195 -3.59 5.18 8.55
C THR A 195 -4.51 5.40 7.34
N VAL A 196 -5.83 5.27 7.53
CA VAL A 196 -6.82 5.52 6.47
C VAL A 196 -6.78 6.98 6.02
N ASP A 197 -6.69 7.92 6.96
CA ASP A 197 -6.71 9.35 6.66
C ASP A 197 -5.51 9.78 5.79
N VAL A 198 -4.33 9.23 6.06
CA VAL A 198 -3.11 9.46 5.26
C VAL A 198 -3.29 8.97 3.82
N HIS A 199 -3.75 7.74 3.63
CA HIS A 199 -3.93 7.18 2.29
C HIS A 199 -5.07 7.88 1.52
N ILE A 200 -6.14 8.30 2.19
CA ILE A 200 -7.20 9.13 1.57
C ILE A 200 -6.64 10.48 1.11
N ARG A 201 -5.77 11.10 1.92
CA ARG A 201 -5.13 12.37 1.53
C ARG A 201 -4.29 12.19 0.25
N HIS A 202 -3.43 11.16 0.19
CA HIS A 202 -2.62 10.89 -0.99
C HIS A 202 -3.47 10.54 -2.21
N LEU A 203 -4.51 9.74 -2.02
CA LEU A 203 -5.44 9.41 -3.09
C LEU A 203 -6.09 10.68 -3.65
N ARG A 204 -6.59 11.59 -2.79
CA ARG A 204 -7.15 12.87 -3.21
C ARG A 204 -6.15 13.72 -4.01
N GLN A 205 -4.92 13.85 -3.55
CA GLN A 205 -3.88 14.60 -4.26
C GLN A 205 -3.67 14.10 -5.70
N LYS A 206 -3.96 12.84 -5.96
CA LYS A 206 -3.78 12.22 -7.29
C LYS A 206 -5.04 12.31 -8.16
N ILE A 207 -6.24 12.13 -7.57
CA ILE A 207 -7.47 12.04 -8.37
C ILE A 207 -8.30 13.32 -8.38
N GLU A 208 -8.30 14.12 -7.30
CA GLU A 208 -9.06 15.37 -7.24
C GLU A 208 -8.38 16.48 -8.05
N ASP A 209 -9.13 17.48 -8.44
CA ASP A 209 -8.56 18.72 -9.03
C ASP A 209 -8.07 19.67 -7.94
N ASP A 210 -8.74 19.66 -6.77
CA ASP A 210 -8.37 20.38 -5.56
C ASP A 210 -8.57 19.45 -4.36
N ASP A 211 -7.47 18.95 -3.80
CA ASP A 211 -7.49 18.03 -2.66
C ASP A 211 -8.01 18.67 -1.36
N LYS A 212 -8.00 20.01 -1.27
CA LYS A 212 -8.56 20.76 -0.13
C LYS A 212 -10.07 20.88 -0.21
N ASN A 213 -10.63 20.89 -1.43
CA ASN A 213 -12.06 20.91 -1.70
C ASN A 213 -12.47 19.69 -2.55
N PRO A 214 -12.36 18.47 -2.00
CA PRO A 214 -12.55 17.24 -2.75
C PRO A 214 -14.00 17.09 -3.23
N LYS A 215 -14.16 16.72 -4.50
CA LYS A 215 -15.47 16.49 -5.14
C LYS A 215 -15.87 15.03 -5.14
N TYR A 216 -14.89 14.12 -5.30
CA TYR A 216 -15.17 12.68 -5.47
C TYR A 216 -15.22 11.95 -4.14
N ILE A 217 -14.26 12.21 -3.23
CA ILE A 217 -14.18 11.56 -1.92
C ILE A 217 -14.50 12.59 -0.83
N GLU A 218 -15.70 12.52 -0.28
CA GLU A 218 -16.16 13.41 0.77
C GLU A 218 -15.71 12.92 2.16
N THR A 219 -15.39 13.88 3.05
CA THR A 219 -15.18 13.58 4.48
C THR A 219 -16.46 13.80 5.25
N ILE A 220 -16.96 12.74 5.89
CA ILE A 220 -18.05 12.85 6.86
C ILE A 220 -17.43 12.98 8.24
N ARG A 221 -17.43 14.21 8.77
CA ARG A 221 -16.72 14.55 10.01
C ARG A 221 -17.15 13.64 11.16
N GLY A 222 -16.17 13.12 11.92
CA GLY A 222 -16.38 12.22 13.05
C GLY A 222 -16.77 10.79 12.66
N ILE A 223 -17.01 10.46 11.37
CA ILE A 223 -17.48 9.14 10.94
C ILE A 223 -16.46 8.49 9.99
N GLY A 224 -16.23 9.07 8.81
CA GLY A 224 -15.39 8.42 7.80
C GLY A 224 -15.48 9.10 6.44
N TYR A 225 -15.57 8.30 5.38
CA TYR A 225 -15.50 8.77 4.01
C TYR A 225 -16.64 8.21 3.15
N ARG A 226 -16.97 8.93 2.10
CA ARG A 226 -18.00 8.56 1.13
C ARG A 226 -17.55 8.94 -0.28
N PHE A 227 -17.72 8.03 -1.24
CA PHE A 227 -17.64 8.40 -2.65
C PHE A 227 -18.94 9.10 -3.06
N ASN A 228 -18.83 10.28 -3.68
CA ASN A 228 -19.99 11.09 -4.06
C ASN A 228 -20.85 10.36 -5.10
N ASN A 229 -22.16 10.32 -4.88
CA ASN A 229 -23.11 9.58 -5.70
C ASN A 229 -23.48 10.31 -7.02
N GLU A 230 -23.18 11.60 -7.14
CA GLU A 230 -23.48 12.40 -8.33
C GLU A 230 -22.64 11.95 -9.54
N TYR A 231 -21.46 11.38 -9.29
CA TYR A 231 -20.58 10.84 -10.32
C TYR A 231 -20.99 9.40 -10.64
N ARG A 232 -21.97 9.23 -11.55
CA ARG A 232 -22.35 7.94 -12.10
C ARG A 232 -21.36 7.58 -13.20
N GLY A 233 -20.86 6.34 -13.19
CA GLY A 233 -20.20 5.78 -14.34
C GLY A 233 -21.21 5.58 -15.49
N ASP A 234 -20.80 5.86 -16.68
CA ASP A 234 -21.51 5.48 -17.90
C ASP A 234 -21.49 3.99 -18.14
#